data_5f96bb644160eacf4612c055da68a742
#
_entry.id   5f96bb644160eacf4612c055da68a742
#
_cell.length_a   1.000
_cell.length_b   1.000
_cell.length_c   1.000
_cell.angle_alpha   90.00
_cell.angle_beta   90.00
_cell.angle_gamma   90.00
#
_symmetry.space_group_name_H-M   'P 1'
#
loop_
_entity.id
_entity.type
_entity.pdbx_description
1 polymer ?
#
loop_
_entity_poly.entity_id
_entity_poly.type
_entity_poly.pdbx_seq_one_letter_code
_entity_poly.pdbx_strand_id
1 'polypeptide(L)'
;MGDHMILQQNSSVKLWGWADNKKVTVTTSWNNQTYQVLTDKNGAWLVKVDTPGASYTPYSITISDGEDVILSDILIGEVWICSGQSNMDMRMMGNTGQPIDRSLETILHAGNYRNRIRFIAVSRTKDAQQRIDFEGRKWEVSAPEAVMTCSAVAYFFAKQVTEVLDIPVGLVISSWGGSRIESWMNEKTLASIDGVDIEAARSSKLKMHHRLGCMYDTMLWPVRNFTARGFLWYQGESNIFNYYCYAPMMTAMVQLWREVWEAPNMPFYYVQIAPHKYKDSQDTDAALLREAQIKALEIIPNSGMVSTADIGDEFCIHPPQKDVVGLRLATLALTKTCLLYTSPSPRDKRQSRM
;
A
#
# COMPACT_ATOMS: atom_id res chain seq x y z
N MET A 1 6.84 6.39 12.79
CA MET A 1 6.88 5.17 13.63
C MET A 1 5.97 5.37 14.83
N GLY A 2 5.64 4.32 15.61
CA GLY A 2 4.82 4.45 16.82
C GLY A 2 4.53 3.11 17.48
N ASP A 3 3.88 3.19 18.62
CA ASP A 3 3.35 2.01 19.31
C ASP A 3 2.43 1.22 18.38
N HIS A 4 2.30 -0.07 18.65
CA HIS A 4 1.46 -1.00 17.92
C HIS A 4 1.86 -1.24 16.46
N MET A 5 2.98 -0.72 15.95
CA MET A 5 3.38 -0.96 14.56
C MET A 5 3.74 -2.43 14.32
N ILE A 6 3.60 -2.86 13.06
CA ILE A 6 4.16 -4.12 12.58
C ILE A 6 5.37 -3.82 11.71
N LEU A 7 6.47 -4.53 11.96
CA LEU A 7 7.68 -4.48 11.13
C LEU A 7 7.74 -5.69 10.19
N GLN A 8 8.27 -5.48 8.99
CA GLN A 8 8.45 -6.55 8.02
C GLN A 8 9.40 -7.62 8.56
N GLN A 9 8.99 -8.90 8.53
CA GLN A 9 9.78 -10.05 8.98
C GLN A 9 10.97 -10.34 8.06
N ASN A 10 12.00 -10.99 8.62
CA ASN A 10 13.19 -11.47 7.90
C ASN A 10 13.80 -10.40 6.97
N SER A 11 13.93 -9.19 7.48
CA SER A 11 14.30 -8.01 6.68
C SER A 11 15.18 -7.07 7.47
N SER A 12 15.96 -6.27 6.75
CA SER A 12 16.66 -5.12 7.31
C SER A 12 15.71 -3.92 7.22
N VAL A 13 14.99 -3.61 8.32
CA VAL A 13 13.94 -2.59 8.33
C VAL A 13 14.51 -1.23 8.69
N LYS A 14 13.98 -0.19 8.06
CA LYS A 14 14.34 1.20 8.35
C LYS A 14 13.59 1.68 9.60
N LEU A 15 14.34 2.25 10.57
CA LEU A 15 13.82 3.06 11.66
C LEU A 15 14.36 4.48 11.49
N TRP A 16 13.54 5.50 11.74
CA TRP A 16 13.89 6.89 11.45
C TRP A 16 13.23 7.86 12.42
N GLY A 17 13.74 9.08 12.47
CA GLY A 17 13.17 10.14 13.28
C GLY A 17 14.02 11.39 13.25
N TRP A 18 13.76 12.26 14.20
CA TRP A 18 14.51 13.50 14.43
C TRP A 18 14.97 13.53 15.90
N ALA A 19 16.12 14.10 16.15
CA ALA A 19 16.70 14.23 17.47
C ALA A 19 17.53 15.51 17.54
N ASP A 20 17.58 16.10 18.73
CA ASP A 20 18.36 17.33 18.97
C ASP A 20 19.85 17.02 19.14
N ASN A 21 20.19 15.84 19.61
CA ASN A 21 21.55 15.39 19.80
C ASN A 21 22.12 14.71 18.54
N LYS A 22 23.44 14.85 18.34
CA LYS A 22 24.12 14.30 17.16
C LYS A 22 24.16 12.78 17.11
N LYS A 23 23.97 12.10 18.24
CA LYS A 23 24.06 10.65 18.34
C LYS A 23 22.76 10.09 18.86
N VAL A 24 22.22 9.15 18.13
CA VAL A 24 21.02 8.38 18.50
C VAL A 24 21.39 6.91 18.66
N THR A 25 20.90 6.28 19.71
CA THR A 25 20.98 4.83 19.91
C THR A 25 19.60 4.22 19.77
N VAL A 26 19.52 3.05 19.14
CA VAL A 26 18.29 2.29 18.96
C VAL A 26 18.53 0.87 19.48
N THR A 27 17.81 0.47 20.50
CA THR A 27 17.90 -0.88 21.07
C THR A 27 16.61 -1.65 20.83
N THR A 28 16.76 -2.85 20.29
CA THR A 28 15.63 -3.71 19.92
C THR A 28 15.48 -4.87 20.90
N SER A 29 14.28 -5.11 21.45
CA SER A 29 14.07 -6.14 22.50
C SER A 29 14.08 -7.58 21.98
N TRP A 30 13.93 -7.80 20.67
CA TRP A 30 13.91 -9.18 20.10
C TRP A 30 15.30 -9.84 20.03
N ASN A 31 16.37 -9.06 20.06
CA ASN A 31 17.73 -9.58 20.04
C ASN A 31 18.68 -8.83 21.00
N ASN A 32 18.16 -7.83 21.75
CA ASN A 32 18.91 -6.96 22.66
C ASN A 32 20.09 -6.24 21.99
N GLN A 33 20.02 -6.04 20.67
CA GLN A 33 21.07 -5.36 19.92
C GLN A 33 20.87 -3.86 19.95
N THR A 34 21.98 -3.13 20.14
CA THR A 34 22.00 -1.66 20.09
C THR A 34 22.70 -1.18 18.82
N TYR A 35 22.00 -0.37 18.09
CA TYR A 35 22.48 0.31 16.88
C TYR A 35 22.78 1.76 17.19
N GLN A 36 23.79 2.34 16.54
CA GLN A 36 24.16 3.74 16.71
C GLN A 36 24.10 4.43 15.35
N VAL A 37 23.55 5.64 15.32
CA VAL A 37 23.47 6.48 14.12
C VAL A 37 23.70 7.94 14.48
N LEU A 38 24.25 8.68 13.53
CA LEU A 38 24.40 10.14 13.66
C LEU A 38 23.25 10.84 12.95
N THR A 39 22.79 11.93 13.52
CA THR A 39 21.84 12.83 12.86
C THR A 39 22.51 13.61 11.74
N ASP A 40 21.76 13.97 10.72
CA ASP A 40 22.18 14.95 9.72
C ASP A 40 22.11 16.39 10.28
N LYS A 41 22.41 17.39 9.42
CA LYS A 41 22.36 18.81 9.80
C LYS A 41 20.98 19.32 10.20
N ASN A 42 19.92 18.60 9.88
CA ASN A 42 18.52 18.92 10.20
C ASN A 42 17.99 18.10 11.39
N GLY A 43 18.87 17.36 12.08
CA GLY A 43 18.50 16.45 13.17
C GLY A 43 17.88 15.13 12.71
N ALA A 44 17.73 14.88 11.41
CA ALA A 44 17.15 13.65 10.92
C ALA A 44 18.13 12.48 11.03
N TRP A 45 17.62 11.32 11.40
CA TRP A 45 18.37 10.07 11.48
C TRP A 45 17.61 8.91 10.87
N LEU A 46 18.34 7.93 10.35
CA LEU A 46 17.81 6.67 9.84
C LEU A 46 18.82 5.55 10.14
N VAL A 47 18.31 4.44 10.67
CA VAL A 47 19.10 3.24 10.92
C VAL A 47 18.37 2.02 10.37
N LYS A 48 19.11 1.04 9.89
CA LYS A 48 18.58 -0.26 9.49
C LYS A 48 18.80 -1.25 10.62
N VAL A 49 17.74 -1.97 11.02
CA VAL A 49 17.76 -3.02 12.05
C VAL A 49 17.21 -4.31 11.48
N ASP A 50 17.80 -5.45 11.85
CA ASP A 50 17.37 -6.74 11.35
C ASP A 50 16.22 -7.29 12.20
N THR A 51 15.18 -7.77 11.54
CA THR A 51 14.01 -8.39 12.17
C THR A 51 14.04 -9.91 12.02
N PRO A 52 13.60 -10.65 13.05
CA PRO A 52 13.43 -12.10 12.97
C PRO A 52 12.21 -12.49 12.09
N GLY A 53 11.90 -13.77 12.06
CA GLY A 53 10.64 -14.29 11.53
C GLY A 53 9.43 -13.77 12.28
N ALA A 54 8.26 -13.89 11.66
CA ALA A 54 6.98 -13.41 12.20
C ALA A 54 6.70 -13.93 13.60
N SER A 55 6.15 -13.08 14.45
CA SER A 55 5.84 -13.41 15.85
C SER A 55 4.69 -12.57 16.38
N TYR A 56 3.84 -13.19 17.18
CA TYR A 56 2.81 -12.53 17.99
C TYR A 56 3.34 -12.05 19.34
N THR A 57 4.60 -12.34 19.68
CA THR A 57 5.25 -11.79 20.88
C THR A 57 5.41 -10.29 20.72
N PRO A 58 4.88 -9.47 21.64
CA PRO A 58 5.06 -8.04 21.59
C PRO A 58 6.50 -7.67 21.96
N TYR A 59 7.13 -6.87 21.13
CA TYR A 59 8.47 -6.33 21.33
C TYR A 59 8.42 -4.83 21.63
N SER A 60 9.57 -4.30 22.04
CA SER A 60 9.79 -2.86 22.20
C SER A 60 11.05 -2.40 21.48
N ILE A 61 11.07 -1.11 21.17
CA ILE A 61 12.24 -0.42 20.63
C ILE A 61 12.51 0.78 21.51
N THR A 62 13.69 0.83 22.12
CA THR A 62 14.16 1.99 22.88
C THR A 62 15.02 2.85 21.99
N ILE A 63 14.65 4.12 21.82
CA ILE A 63 15.35 5.13 21.04
C ILE A 63 15.85 6.18 22.04
N SER A 64 17.14 6.50 22.03
CA SER A 64 17.73 7.46 22.95
C SER A 64 18.71 8.39 22.26
N ASP A 65 18.56 9.67 22.49
CA ASP A 65 19.54 10.70 22.16
C ASP A 65 20.08 11.41 23.45
N GLY A 66 19.85 10.77 24.59
CA GLY A 66 20.09 11.25 25.94
C GLY A 66 18.85 11.07 26.84
N GLU A 67 17.65 11.12 26.23
CA GLU A 67 16.38 10.76 26.84
C GLU A 67 15.77 9.57 26.10
N ASP A 68 15.19 8.63 26.84
CA ASP A 68 14.64 7.39 26.27
C ASP A 68 13.20 7.59 25.78
N VAL A 69 12.96 7.24 24.53
CA VAL A 69 11.64 7.07 23.93
C VAL A 69 11.42 5.58 23.67
N ILE A 70 10.41 4.99 24.28
CA ILE A 70 10.11 3.56 24.13
C ILE A 70 8.88 3.39 23.27
N LEU A 71 9.05 2.75 22.11
CA LEU A 71 7.94 2.28 21.27
C LEU A 71 7.56 0.86 21.74
N SER A 72 6.30 0.68 22.08
CA SER A 72 5.78 -0.52 22.73
C SER A 72 4.85 -1.31 21.82
N ASP A 73 4.64 -2.59 22.15
CA ASP A 73 3.72 -3.49 21.47
C ASP A 73 3.99 -3.59 19.96
N ILE A 74 5.27 -3.78 19.63
CA ILE A 74 5.73 -3.97 18.24
C ILE A 74 5.59 -5.46 17.89
N LEU A 75 4.94 -5.76 16.76
CA LEU A 75 4.89 -7.13 16.23
C LEU A 75 5.78 -7.25 14.99
N ILE A 76 6.19 -8.49 14.69
CA ILE A 76 6.92 -8.82 13.47
C ILE A 76 6.01 -9.66 12.57
N GLY A 77 5.87 -9.26 11.31
CA GLY A 77 4.95 -9.91 10.37
C GLY A 77 5.13 -9.43 8.93
N GLU A 78 4.06 -9.47 8.15
CA GLU A 78 4.05 -8.99 6.77
C GLU A 78 3.49 -7.56 6.70
N VAL A 79 4.22 -6.64 6.07
CA VAL A 79 3.79 -5.25 5.89
C VAL A 79 3.48 -4.97 4.43
N TRP A 80 2.34 -4.33 4.15
CA TRP A 80 1.91 -4.00 2.79
C TRP A 80 1.56 -2.53 2.67
N ILE A 81 2.01 -1.89 1.58
CA ILE A 81 1.64 -0.51 1.22
C ILE A 81 0.39 -0.57 0.34
N CYS A 82 -0.73 -0.03 0.84
CA CYS A 82 -2.02 -0.06 0.15
C CYS A 82 -2.31 1.33 -0.41
N SER A 83 -2.30 1.48 -1.73
CA SER A 83 -2.42 2.78 -2.39
C SER A 83 -3.40 2.76 -3.57
N GLY A 84 -3.80 3.93 -4.04
CA GLY A 84 -4.74 4.08 -5.13
C GLY A 84 -5.77 5.19 -4.92
N GLN A 85 -6.93 5.02 -5.58
CA GLN A 85 -8.02 5.98 -5.50
C GLN A 85 -9.22 5.47 -4.66
N SER A 86 -10.42 5.93 -4.95
CA SER A 86 -11.62 5.71 -4.12
C SER A 86 -11.93 4.25 -3.83
N ASN A 87 -11.68 3.33 -4.76
CA ASN A 87 -11.92 1.92 -4.55
C ASN A 87 -10.95 1.27 -3.55
N MET A 88 -9.70 1.80 -3.43
CA MET A 88 -8.78 1.44 -2.34
C MET A 88 -9.12 2.20 -1.06
N ASP A 89 -9.52 3.47 -1.18
CA ASP A 89 -9.80 4.38 -0.07
C ASP A 89 -11.12 4.08 0.65
N MET A 90 -12.02 3.33 0.03
CA MET A 90 -13.36 3.05 0.54
C MET A 90 -13.30 2.34 1.89
N ARG A 91 -13.93 2.98 2.88
CA ARG A 91 -13.90 2.51 4.28
C ARG A 91 -14.76 1.27 4.47
N MET A 92 -14.44 0.45 5.45
CA MET A 92 -15.22 -0.75 5.78
C MET A 92 -16.70 -0.43 6.07
N MET A 93 -17.00 0.69 6.70
CA MET A 93 -18.38 1.11 6.94
C MET A 93 -19.15 1.52 5.67
N GLY A 94 -18.47 1.60 4.51
CA GLY A 94 -19.07 2.09 3.27
C GLY A 94 -19.28 3.60 3.26
N ASN A 95 -20.02 4.07 2.26
CA ASN A 95 -20.49 5.46 2.13
C ASN A 95 -22.03 5.45 1.97
N THR A 96 -22.65 6.60 2.11
CA THR A 96 -24.10 6.75 1.89
C THR A 96 -24.49 6.27 0.49
N GLY A 97 -25.37 5.29 0.40
CA GLY A 97 -25.79 4.67 -0.85
C GLY A 97 -24.76 3.74 -1.51
N GLN A 98 -23.64 3.47 -0.85
CA GLN A 98 -22.57 2.60 -1.35
C GLN A 98 -22.10 1.65 -0.22
N PRO A 99 -22.84 0.56 0.01
CA PRO A 99 -22.52 -0.41 1.04
C PRO A 99 -21.28 -1.23 0.67
N ILE A 100 -20.69 -1.88 1.66
CA ILE A 100 -19.68 -2.91 1.51
C ILE A 100 -20.28 -4.24 1.96
N ASP A 101 -20.17 -5.26 1.13
CA ASP A 101 -20.61 -6.60 1.47
C ASP A 101 -19.83 -7.14 2.67
N ARG A 102 -20.53 -7.82 3.58
CA ARG A 102 -19.99 -8.38 4.82
C ARG A 102 -19.36 -7.37 5.79
N SER A 103 -19.59 -6.05 5.57
CA SER A 103 -18.95 -5.01 6.39
C SER A 103 -19.37 -5.11 7.86
N LEU A 104 -20.67 -5.24 8.14
CA LEU A 104 -21.18 -5.29 9.51
C LEU A 104 -20.64 -6.50 10.28
N GLU A 105 -20.67 -7.69 9.67
CA GLU A 105 -20.08 -8.90 10.24
C GLU A 105 -18.60 -8.70 10.53
N THR A 106 -17.85 -8.14 9.58
CA THR A 106 -16.42 -7.90 9.70
C THR A 106 -16.09 -6.91 10.83
N ILE A 107 -16.85 -5.83 10.95
CA ILE A 107 -16.69 -4.84 12.02
C ILE A 107 -16.97 -5.49 13.39
N LEU A 108 -18.09 -6.20 13.52
CA LEU A 108 -18.46 -6.85 14.80
C LEU A 108 -17.41 -7.85 15.28
N HIS A 109 -16.77 -8.57 14.36
CA HIS A 109 -15.76 -9.59 14.69
C HIS A 109 -14.32 -9.05 14.64
N ALA A 110 -14.11 -7.75 14.45
CA ALA A 110 -12.78 -7.15 14.32
C ALA A 110 -11.88 -7.42 15.54
N GLY A 111 -12.45 -7.51 16.73
CA GLY A 111 -11.73 -7.83 17.96
C GLY A 111 -10.98 -9.18 17.94
N ASN A 112 -11.45 -10.15 17.13
CA ASN A 112 -10.78 -11.45 16.96
C ASN A 112 -9.42 -11.32 16.25
N TYR A 113 -9.17 -10.19 15.58
CA TYR A 113 -7.93 -9.91 14.85
C TYR A 113 -7.06 -8.85 15.54
N ARG A 114 -7.36 -8.49 16.80
CA ARG A 114 -6.66 -7.43 17.55
C ARG A 114 -5.14 -7.57 17.54
N ASN A 115 -4.62 -8.77 17.72
CA ASN A 115 -3.19 -9.05 17.71
C ASN A 115 -2.68 -9.53 16.33
N ARG A 116 -3.54 -9.55 15.32
CA ARG A 116 -3.25 -10.11 14.01
C ARG A 116 -3.13 -9.05 12.91
N ILE A 117 -3.99 -8.03 12.96
CA ILE A 117 -4.06 -6.99 11.93
C ILE A 117 -3.90 -5.63 12.61
N ARG A 118 -2.97 -4.84 12.09
CA ARG A 118 -2.76 -3.45 12.48
C ARG A 118 -2.59 -2.59 11.26
N PHE A 119 -3.01 -1.35 11.34
CA PHE A 119 -2.94 -0.45 10.20
C PHE A 119 -2.67 0.99 10.60
N ILE A 120 -2.08 1.73 9.67
CA ILE A 120 -1.92 3.16 9.75
C ILE A 120 -2.35 3.79 8.44
N ALA A 121 -3.15 4.87 8.50
CA ALA A 121 -3.57 5.60 7.32
C ALA A 121 -2.90 6.98 7.27
N VAL A 122 -2.36 7.34 6.11
CA VAL A 122 -1.76 8.64 5.88
C VAL A 122 -2.83 9.73 6.00
N SER A 123 -2.58 10.74 6.83
CA SER A 123 -3.47 11.89 6.96
C SER A 123 -3.45 12.73 5.69
N ARG A 124 -4.63 13.11 5.21
CA ARG A 124 -4.76 14.01 4.06
C ARG A 124 -4.35 15.43 4.43
N THR A 125 -3.82 16.16 3.47
CA THR A 125 -3.46 17.58 3.61
C THR A 125 -4.09 18.39 2.50
N LYS A 126 -4.26 19.71 2.72
CA LYS A 126 -4.64 20.68 1.69
C LYS A 126 -3.42 21.34 1.03
N ASP A 127 -2.26 21.18 1.65
CA ASP A 127 -1.00 21.68 1.14
C ASP A 127 -0.40 20.66 0.15
N ALA A 128 0.04 21.13 -1.00
CA ALA A 128 0.65 20.34 -2.05
C ALA A 128 2.19 20.21 -1.91
N GLN A 129 2.77 20.78 -0.85
CA GLN A 129 4.22 20.66 -0.62
C GLN A 129 4.59 19.24 -0.18
N GLN A 130 5.81 18.84 -0.53
CA GLN A 130 6.34 17.55 -0.12
C GLN A 130 6.42 17.43 1.40
N ARG A 131 5.85 16.38 1.93
CA ARG A 131 5.87 16.09 3.37
C ARG A 131 6.97 15.11 3.69
N ILE A 132 7.75 15.40 4.71
CA ILE A 132 8.81 14.51 5.19
C ILE A 132 8.19 13.36 6.01
N ASP A 133 7.14 13.66 6.77
CA ASP A 133 6.38 12.74 7.62
C ASP A 133 4.90 13.14 7.61
N PHE A 134 4.03 12.40 8.30
CA PHE A 134 2.63 12.73 8.46
C PHE A 134 2.25 12.68 9.95
N GLU A 135 1.67 13.77 10.41
CA GLU A 135 1.29 13.96 11.81
C GLU A 135 -0.12 13.42 12.11
N GLY A 136 -0.39 13.21 13.40
CA GLY A 136 -1.74 13.00 13.92
C GLY A 136 -2.33 11.61 13.67
N ARG A 137 -1.57 10.67 13.09
CA ARG A 137 -1.99 9.29 12.94
C ARG A 137 -1.11 8.34 13.74
N LYS A 138 -1.76 7.34 14.32
CA LYS A 138 -1.12 6.25 15.06
C LYS A 138 -1.46 4.94 14.40
N TRP A 139 -0.64 3.94 14.64
CA TRP A 139 -1.00 2.57 14.30
C TRP A 139 -2.22 2.17 15.13
N GLU A 140 -3.23 1.68 14.45
CA GLU A 140 -4.46 1.20 15.04
C GLU A 140 -4.46 -0.33 15.07
N VAL A 141 -4.89 -0.89 16.19
CA VAL A 141 -5.13 -2.34 16.30
C VAL A 141 -6.52 -2.66 15.78
N SER A 142 -6.72 -3.86 15.27
CA SER A 142 -8.05 -4.29 14.81
C SER A 142 -9.04 -4.29 15.97
N ALA A 143 -10.00 -3.36 15.90
CA ALA A 143 -11.12 -3.19 16.81
C ALA A 143 -12.31 -2.64 16.02
N PRO A 144 -13.56 -2.84 16.46
CA PRO A 144 -14.73 -2.39 15.70
C PRO A 144 -14.65 -0.94 15.26
N GLU A 145 -14.30 -0.03 16.17
CA GLU A 145 -14.23 1.41 15.92
C GLU A 145 -13.15 1.78 14.88
N ALA A 146 -11.99 1.13 14.96
CA ALA A 146 -10.88 1.34 14.05
C ALA A 146 -11.20 0.78 12.65
N VAL A 147 -11.69 -0.45 12.60
CA VAL A 147 -11.98 -1.16 11.34
C VAL A 147 -13.07 -0.46 10.52
N MET A 148 -14.05 0.18 11.16
CA MET A 148 -15.05 1.00 10.46
C MET A 148 -14.43 2.00 9.49
N THR A 149 -13.28 2.58 9.84
CA THR A 149 -12.60 3.62 9.05
C THR A 149 -11.44 3.11 8.20
N CYS A 150 -11.06 1.85 8.36
CA CYS A 150 -10.03 1.20 7.57
C CYS A 150 -10.46 0.97 6.12
N SER A 151 -9.52 0.95 5.17
CA SER A 151 -9.76 0.49 3.81
C SER A 151 -10.35 -0.93 3.80
N ALA A 152 -11.52 -1.10 3.20
CA ALA A 152 -12.18 -2.40 3.13
C ALA A 152 -11.32 -3.42 2.37
N VAL A 153 -10.81 -3.06 1.19
CA VAL A 153 -9.95 -3.95 0.38
C VAL A 153 -8.70 -4.36 1.14
N ALA A 154 -8.00 -3.40 1.76
CA ALA A 154 -6.78 -3.67 2.50
C ALA A 154 -7.06 -4.57 3.73
N TYR A 155 -8.14 -4.30 4.45
CA TYR A 155 -8.49 -5.11 5.62
C TYR A 155 -8.89 -6.55 5.25
N PHE A 156 -9.71 -6.74 4.22
CA PHE A 156 -10.08 -8.08 3.73
C PHE A 156 -8.85 -8.84 3.21
N PHE A 157 -7.93 -8.15 2.55
CA PHE A 157 -6.65 -8.73 2.16
C PHE A 157 -5.86 -9.22 3.39
N ALA A 158 -5.66 -8.36 4.39
CA ALA A 158 -4.91 -8.71 5.59
C ALA A 158 -5.57 -9.87 6.36
N LYS A 159 -6.91 -9.87 6.43
CA LYS A 159 -7.67 -10.95 7.06
C LYS A 159 -7.35 -12.31 6.43
N GLN A 160 -7.38 -12.40 5.10
CA GLN A 160 -7.04 -13.65 4.39
C GLN A 160 -5.58 -14.06 4.59
N VAL A 161 -4.64 -13.11 4.53
CA VAL A 161 -3.21 -13.42 4.71
C VAL A 161 -2.95 -13.94 6.11
N THR A 162 -3.48 -13.29 7.16
CA THR A 162 -3.26 -13.73 8.54
C THR A 162 -3.96 -15.05 8.85
N GLU A 163 -5.14 -15.32 8.27
CA GLU A 163 -5.84 -16.60 8.44
C GLU A 163 -5.10 -17.78 7.82
N VAL A 164 -4.44 -17.56 6.66
CA VAL A 164 -3.72 -18.62 5.94
C VAL A 164 -2.32 -18.87 6.51
N LEU A 165 -1.59 -17.80 6.86
CA LEU A 165 -0.18 -17.90 7.29
C LEU A 165 -0.01 -17.95 8.81
N ASP A 166 -1.04 -17.58 9.56
CA ASP A 166 -1.02 -17.42 11.03
C ASP A 166 0.11 -16.48 11.50
N ILE A 167 0.21 -15.31 10.88
CA ILE A 167 1.20 -14.26 11.16
C ILE A 167 0.55 -12.88 11.29
N PRO A 168 1.18 -11.93 12.01
CA PRO A 168 0.73 -10.54 12.00
C PRO A 168 0.81 -9.89 10.62
N VAL A 169 -0.17 -9.03 10.28
CA VAL A 169 -0.21 -8.26 9.04
C VAL A 169 -0.39 -6.78 9.32
N GLY A 170 0.55 -5.98 8.85
CA GLY A 170 0.56 -4.52 8.91
C GLY A 170 0.16 -3.88 7.60
N LEU A 171 -0.75 -2.90 7.63
CA LEU A 171 -1.20 -2.16 6.47
C LEU A 171 -0.80 -0.70 6.60
N VAL A 172 -0.05 -0.19 5.63
CA VAL A 172 0.22 1.24 5.48
C VAL A 172 -0.67 1.76 4.36
N ILE A 173 -1.73 2.49 4.72
CA ILE A 173 -2.78 2.92 3.79
C ILE A 173 -2.49 4.34 3.34
N SER A 174 -2.19 4.49 2.05
CA SER A 174 -1.92 5.76 1.39
C SER A 174 -2.76 5.85 0.14
N SER A 175 -4.01 6.30 0.28
CA SER A 175 -4.99 6.38 -0.81
C SER A 175 -5.75 7.70 -0.79
N TRP A 176 -6.22 8.12 -2.00
CA TRP A 176 -7.00 9.34 -2.14
C TRP A 176 -8.06 9.19 -3.23
N GLY A 177 -9.33 9.27 -2.84
CA GLY A 177 -10.46 9.14 -3.76
C GLY A 177 -10.39 10.10 -4.94
N GLY A 178 -10.62 9.58 -6.16
CA GLY A 178 -10.60 10.34 -7.41
C GLY A 178 -9.21 10.73 -7.91
N SER A 179 -8.12 10.26 -7.32
CA SER A 179 -6.78 10.62 -7.77
C SER A 179 -6.44 10.03 -9.14
N ARG A 180 -5.69 10.79 -9.94
CA ARG A 180 -5.11 10.35 -11.22
C ARG A 180 -3.72 9.77 -11.00
N ILE A 181 -3.31 8.85 -11.87
CA ILE A 181 -2.00 8.20 -11.78
C ILE A 181 -0.85 9.20 -11.86
N GLU A 182 -0.99 10.28 -12.64
CA GLU A 182 -0.01 11.36 -12.79
C GLU A 182 0.34 12.02 -11.45
N SER A 183 -0.61 12.03 -10.51
CA SER A 183 -0.39 12.63 -9.19
C SER A 183 0.50 11.78 -8.26
N TRP A 184 0.70 10.49 -8.59
CA TRP A 184 1.46 9.53 -7.78
C TRP A 184 2.90 9.33 -8.22
N MET A 185 3.40 10.15 -9.13
CA MET A 185 4.80 10.14 -9.59
C MET A 185 5.36 11.56 -9.68
N ASN A 186 6.68 11.69 -9.61
CA ASN A 186 7.34 12.99 -9.73
C ASN A 186 7.36 13.45 -11.19
N GLU A 187 7.66 14.74 -11.38
CA GLU A 187 7.69 15.39 -12.69
C GLU A 187 8.70 14.76 -13.65
N LYS A 188 9.89 14.45 -13.16
CA LYS A 188 10.95 13.83 -13.96
C LYS A 188 10.49 12.51 -14.58
N THR A 189 9.81 11.69 -13.78
CA THR A 189 9.28 10.40 -14.23
C THR A 189 8.16 10.59 -15.24
N LEU A 190 7.21 11.50 -14.98
CA LEU A 190 6.10 11.73 -15.92
C LEU A 190 6.59 12.32 -17.24
N ALA A 191 7.56 13.24 -17.22
CA ALA A 191 8.15 13.85 -18.40
C ALA A 191 8.94 12.88 -19.29
N SER A 192 9.32 11.72 -18.78
CA SER A 192 9.98 10.69 -19.58
C SER A 192 9.03 9.82 -20.40
N ILE A 193 7.73 10.05 -20.30
CA ILE A 193 6.70 9.22 -20.96
C ILE A 193 6.17 9.95 -22.18
N ASP A 194 6.33 9.34 -23.36
CA ASP A 194 5.83 9.88 -24.61
C ASP A 194 4.30 10.03 -24.61
N GLY A 195 3.83 11.14 -25.18
CA GLY A 195 2.40 11.42 -25.35
C GLY A 195 1.69 11.97 -24.09
N VAL A 196 2.41 12.22 -22.99
CA VAL A 196 1.85 12.87 -21.81
C VAL A 196 2.00 14.38 -21.89
N ASP A 197 0.89 15.10 -21.73
CA ASP A 197 0.89 16.57 -21.62
C ASP A 197 1.23 17.02 -20.21
N ILE A 198 2.51 17.35 -19.98
CA ILE A 198 3.03 17.79 -18.68
C ILE A 198 2.41 19.11 -18.23
N GLU A 199 2.21 20.06 -19.13
CA GLU A 199 1.63 21.36 -18.77
C GLU A 199 0.16 21.22 -18.35
N ALA A 200 -0.60 20.37 -19.04
CA ALA A 200 -1.96 20.03 -18.60
C ALA A 200 -1.97 19.33 -17.23
N ALA A 201 -1.05 18.38 -17.01
CA ALA A 201 -0.94 17.64 -15.73
C ALA A 201 -0.51 18.54 -14.56
N ARG A 202 0.27 19.59 -14.82
CA ARG A 202 0.77 20.58 -13.83
C ARG A 202 -0.26 21.66 -13.48
N SER A 203 -1.31 21.82 -14.29
CA SER A 203 -2.23 22.94 -14.19
C SER A 203 -2.81 23.15 -12.79
N SER A 204 -2.67 24.35 -12.26
CA SER A 204 -3.26 24.76 -10.94
C SER A 204 -4.79 24.76 -10.95
N LYS A 205 -5.43 24.72 -12.12
CA LYS A 205 -6.89 24.59 -12.26
C LYS A 205 -7.39 23.20 -11.90
N LEU A 206 -6.50 22.19 -11.92
CA LEU A 206 -6.85 20.82 -11.49
C LEU A 206 -6.99 20.76 -9.96
N LYS A 207 -7.87 19.87 -9.51
CA LYS A 207 -7.91 19.48 -8.09
C LYS A 207 -6.55 18.88 -7.69
N MET A 208 -6.13 19.09 -6.44
CA MET A 208 -4.82 18.67 -5.95
C MET A 208 -4.50 17.19 -6.27
N HIS A 209 -5.46 16.29 -6.07
CA HIS A 209 -5.30 14.86 -6.34
C HIS A 209 -5.30 14.46 -7.82
N HIS A 210 -5.47 15.43 -8.73
CA HIS A 210 -5.29 15.26 -10.18
C HIS A 210 -3.96 15.84 -10.67
N ARG A 211 -3.36 16.79 -9.90
CA ARG A 211 -2.13 17.46 -10.31
C ARG A 211 -0.92 16.55 -10.18
N LEU A 212 -0.06 16.65 -11.15
CA LEU A 212 1.25 16.01 -11.17
C LEU A 212 1.96 16.13 -9.82
N GLY A 213 2.42 15.01 -9.30
CA GLY A 213 3.28 14.90 -8.12
C GLY A 213 2.59 15.08 -6.77
N CYS A 214 1.39 15.68 -6.71
CA CYS A 214 0.81 16.03 -5.42
C CYS A 214 0.57 14.84 -4.48
N MET A 215 0.12 13.71 -5.00
CA MET A 215 -0.04 12.51 -4.16
C MET A 215 1.28 11.82 -3.88
N TYR A 216 2.23 11.88 -4.80
CA TYR A 216 3.59 11.42 -4.57
C TYR A 216 4.22 12.17 -3.39
N ASP A 217 4.16 13.49 -3.38
CA ASP A 217 4.79 14.34 -2.36
C ASP A 217 4.08 14.26 -1.00
N THR A 218 2.74 14.17 -1.00
CA THR A 218 1.95 14.34 0.22
C THR A 218 1.47 13.04 0.85
N MET A 219 1.33 11.98 0.07
CA MET A 219 0.78 10.70 0.51
C MET A 219 1.81 9.57 0.45
N LEU A 220 2.64 9.51 -0.62
CA LEU A 220 3.59 8.42 -0.80
C LEU A 220 4.94 8.70 -0.13
N TRP A 221 5.51 9.87 -0.38
CA TRP A 221 6.82 10.26 0.17
C TRP A 221 6.94 10.14 1.69
N PRO A 222 5.91 10.52 2.49
CA PRO A 222 5.96 10.36 3.95
C PRO A 222 6.08 8.92 4.44
N VAL A 223 5.67 7.94 3.65
CA VAL A 223 5.67 6.51 4.04
C VAL A 223 6.84 5.72 3.42
N ARG A 224 7.72 6.36 2.65
CA ARG A 224 8.83 5.71 1.93
C ARG A 224 9.81 4.90 2.79
N ASN A 225 9.88 5.21 4.07
CA ASN A 225 10.76 4.52 5.00
C ASN A 225 10.14 3.25 5.62
N PHE A 226 8.83 3.01 5.44
CA PHE A 226 8.26 1.73 5.87
C PHE A 226 8.77 0.60 4.99
N THR A 227 9.59 -0.28 5.55
CA THR A 227 9.98 -1.51 4.85
C THR A 227 8.77 -2.42 4.75
N ALA A 228 8.46 -2.87 3.55
CA ALA A 228 7.25 -3.64 3.27
C ALA A 228 7.52 -4.82 2.31
N ARG A 229 6.62 -5.81 2.30
CA ARG A 229 6.66 -6.94 1.38
C ARG A 229 6.35 -6.51 -0.04
N GLY A 230 5.37 -5.62 -0.24
CA GLY A 230 4.91 -5.22 -1.57
C GLY A 230 3.89 -4.09 -1.53
N PHE A 231 3.46 -3.73 -2.73
CA PHE A 231 2.42 -2.73 -2.96
C PHE A 231 1.12 -3.41 -3.39
N LEU A 232 -0.01 -2.88 -2.88
CA LEU A 232 -1.35 -3.12 -3.40
C LEU A 232 -1.87 -1.83 -4.00
N TRP A 233 -2.32 -1.89 -5.27
CA TRP A 233 -2.75 -0.72 -6.02
C TRP A 233 -4.16 -0.90 -6.59
N TYR A 234 -5.05 0.05 -6.34
CA TYR A 234 -6.40 0.04 -6.93
C TYR A 234 -6.75 1.44 -7.43
N GLN A 235 -6.56 1.66 -8.73
CA GLN A 235 -6.76 2.93 -9.41
C GLN A 235 -6.96 2.70 -10.91
N GLY A 236 -7.59 3.64 -11.59
CA GLY A 236 -7.74 3.65 -13.04
C GLY A 236 -8.95 4.46 -13.49
N GLU A 237 -10.01 4.50 -12.71
CA GLU A 237 -11.29 5.12 -13.08
C GLU A 237 -11.14 6.62 -13.41
N SER A 238 -10.20 7.32 -12.78
CA SER A 238 -9.91 8.73 -13.06
C SER A 238 -9.04 8.94 -14.32
N ASN A 239 -8.60 7.86 -14.97
CA ASN A 239 -7.71 7.88 -16.14
C ASN A 239 -8.32 7.24 -17.39
N ILE A 240 -9.63 6.96 -17.41
CA ILE A 240 -10.27 6.33 -18.58
C ILE A 240 -10.09 7.15 -19.87
N PHE A 241 -10.01 8.49 -19.77
CA PHE A 241 -9.88 9.38 -20.92
C PHE A 241 -8.46 9.40 -21.53
N ASN A 242 -7.45 8.95 -20.80
CA ASN A 242 -6.07 8.85 -21.24
C ASN A 242 -5.50 7.43 -21.15
N TYR A 243 -6.37 6.44 -21.41
CA TYR A 243 -6.04 5.01 -21.37
C TYR A 243 -4.80 4.65 -22.20
N TYR A 244 -4.57 5.36 -23.30
CA TYR A 244 -3.45 5.12 -24.24
C TYR A 244 -2.06 5.34 -23.61
N CYS A 245 -1.96 6.20 -22.58
CA CYS A 245 -0.74 6.41 -21.79
C CYS A 245 -0.70 5.61 -20.49
N TYR A 246 -1.77 4.90 -20.11
CA TYR A 246 -1.89 4.33 -18.78
C TYR A 246 -0.86 3.23 -18.49
N ALA A 247 -0.61 2.31 -19.43
CA ALA A 247 0.38 1.24 -19.22
C ALA A 247 1.81 1.80 -19.09
N PRO A 248 2.30 2.71 -19.94
CA PRO A 248 3.58 3.39 -19.73
C PRO A 248 3.65 4.15 -18.41
N MET A 249 2.60 4.91 -18.04
CA MET A 249 2.56 5.65 -16.77
C MET A 249 2.64 4.70 -15.58
N MET A 250 1.89 3.60 -15.56
CA MET A 250 1.93 2.65 -14.47
C MET A 250 3.29 1.96 -14.37
N THR A 251 3.91 1.62 -15.49
CA THR A 251 5.26 1.04 -15.53
C THR A 251 6.29 1.99 -14.93
N ALA A 252 6.30 3.26 -15.35
CA ALA A 252 7.23 4.26 -14.85
C ALA A 252 6.99 4.58 -13.36
N MET A 253 5.73 4.64 -12.93
CA MET A 253 5.36 4.83 -11.53
C MET A 253 5.89 3.69 -10.65
N VAL A 254 5.71 2.45 -11.06
CA VAL A 254 6.18 1.28 -10.29
C VAL A 254 7.70 1.27 -10.19
N GLN A 255 8.40 1.60 -11.28
CA GLN A 255 9.86 1.73 -11.25
C GLN A 255 10.30 2.82 -10.28
N LEU A 256 9.72 4.03 -10.34
CA LEU A 256 9.98 5.11 -9.40
C LEU A 256 9.75 4.68 -7.94
N TRP A 257 8.64 4.00 -7.65
CA TRP A 257 8.34 3.56 -6.28
C TRP A 257 9.36 2.55 -5.78
N ARG A 258 9.78 1.59 -6.63
CA ARG A 258 10.83 0.63 -6.30
C ARG A 258 12.18 1.29 -6.03
N GLU A 259 12.52 2.34 -6.77
CA GLU A 259 13.71 3.16 -6.54
C GLU A 259 13.63 3.88 -5.18
N VAL A 260 12.50 4.51 -4.88
CA VAL A 260 12.26 5.21 -3.60
C VAL A 260 12.34 4.27 -2.39
N TRP A 261 11.87 3.04 -2.54
CA TRP A 261 11.96 2.01 -1.48
C TRP A 261 13.32 1.28 -1.44
N GLU A 262 14.22 1.55 -2.38
CA GLU A 262 15.49 0.80 -2.53
C GLU A 262 15.26 -0.70 -2.72
N ALA A 263 14.15 -1.08 -3.37
CA ALA A 263 13.68 -2.45 -3.52
C ALA A 263 13.27 -2.77 -4.97
N PRO A 264 14.24 -2.96 -5.89
CA PRO A 264 13.99 -3.05 -7.34
C PRO A 264 13.06 -4.19 -7.75
N ASN A 265 12.97 -5.24 -6.92
CA ASN A 265 12.13 -6.40 -7.16
C ASN A 265 10.88 -6.45 -6.26
N MET A 266 10.52 -5.35 -5.57
CA MET A 266 9.37 -5.32 -4.68
C MET A 266 8.08 -5.67 -5.44
N PRO A 267 7.27 -6.63 -4.98
CA PRO A 267 6.02 -7.03 -5.61
C PRO A 267 5.05 -5.86 -5.78
N PHE A 268 4.39 -5.78 -6.93
CA PHE A 268 3.35 -4.79 -7.21
C PHE A 268 2.09 -5.52 -7.70
N TYR A 269 1.07 -5.60 -6.83
CA TYR A 269 -0.18 -6.26 -7.15
C TYR A 269 -1.30 -5.23 -7.27
N TYR A 270 -2.10 -5.34 -8.33
CA TYR A 270 -3.10 -4.32 -8.61
C TYR A 270 -4.43 -4.89 -9.06
N VAL A 271 -5.45 -4.05 -8.94
CA VAL A 271 -6.82 -4.37 -9.28
C VAL A 271 -7.16 -3.74 -10.63
N GLN A 272 -7.66 -4.53 -11.56
CA GLN A 272 -8.26 -4.05 -12.79
C GLN A 272 -9.57 -3.32 -12.45
N ILE A 273 -9.83 -2.16 -13.08
CA ILE A 273 -11.07 -1.41 -12.82
C ILE A 273 -12.31 -2.23 -13.20
N ALA A 274 -13.36 -2.07 -12.39
CA ALA A 274 -14.63 -2.74 -12.61
C ALA A 274 -15.41 -2.15 -13.80
N PRO A 275 -16.25 -2.95 -14.47
CA PRO A 275 -17.25 -2.43 -15.40
C PRO A 275 -18.16 -1.40 -14.73
N HIS A 276 -18.34 -0.26 -15.39
CA HIS A 276 -19.23 0.83 -14.95
C HIS A 276 -19.60 1.70 -16.15
N LYS A 277 -20.77 2.30 -16.14
CA LYS A 277 -21.22 3.23 -17.17
C LYS A 277 -20.77 4.64 -16.85
N TYR A 278 -19.69 5.08 -17.46
CA TYR A 278 -19.16 6.44 -17.28
C TYR A 278 -19.95 7.43 -18.17
N LYS A 279 -20.48 8.49 -17.54
CA LYS A 279 -21.37 9.46 -18.19
C LYS A 279 -20.72 10.28 -19.30
N ASP A 280 -19.41 10.59 -19.12
CA ASP A 280 -18.69 11.55 -19.96
C ASP A 280 -17.57 10.88 -20.79
N SER A 281 -17.65 9.55 -20.97
CA SER A 281 -16.66 8.78 -21.73
C SER A 281 -17.27 8.21 -23.02
N GLN A 282 -16.41 7.90 -23.99
CA GLN A 282 -16.79 6.98 -25.05
C GLN A 282 -17.11 5.61 -24.44
N ASP A 283 -18.06 4.89 -25.02
CA ASP A 283 -18.51 3.58 -24.47
C ASP A 283 -17.37 2.56 -24.33
N THR A 284 -16.28 2.73 -25.05
CA THR A 284 -15.11 1.84 -25.07
C THR A 284 -13.96 2.25 -24.15
N ASP A 285 -13.89 3.51 -23.66
CA ASP A 285 -12.72 4.03 -22.94
C ASP A 285 -12.34 3.21 -21.71
N ALA A 286 -13.33 2.84 -20.91
CA ALA A 286 -13.10 1.98 -19.74
C ALA A 286 -12.64 0.57 -20.11
N ALA A 287 -13.08 0.03 -21.25
CA ALA A 287 -12.62 -1.25 -21.77
C ALA A 287 -11.17 -1.17 -22.23
N LEU A 288 -10.81 -0.08 -22.94
CA LEU A 288 -9.44 0.19 -23.38
C LEU A 288 -8.49 0.44 -22.18
N LEU A 289 -8.98 1.08 -21.11
CA LEU A 289 -8.18 1.18 -19.89
C LEU A 289 -7.94 -0.19 -19.25
N ARG A 290 -8.94 -1.08 -19.18
CA ARG A 290 -8.74 -2.46 -18.70
C ARG A 290 -7.71 -3.22 -19.55
N GLU A 291 -7.73 -3.01 -20.88
CA GLU A 291 -6.70 -3.56 -21.77
C GLU A 291 -5.31 -2.97 -21.47
N ALA A 292 -5.21 -1.65 -21.23
CA ALA A 292 -3.96 -1.03 -20.81
C ALA A 292 -3.43 -1.59 -19.49
N GLN A 293 -4.31 -1.90 -18.55
CA GLN A 293 -3.94 -2.59 -17.30
C GLN A 293 -3.40 -4.01 -17.56
N ILE A 294 -3.96 -4.75 -18.52
CA ILE A 294 -3.42 -6.06 -18.94
C ILE A 294 -2.03 -5.89 -19.59
N LYS A 295 -1.87 -4.91 -20.50
CA LYS A 295 -0.55 -4.63 -21.11
C LYS A 295 0.52 -4.30 -20.07
N ALA A 296 0.17 -3.56 -19.04
CA ALA A 296 1.08 -3.26 -17.94
C ALA A 296 1.56 -4.52 -17.19
N LEU A 297 0.71 -5.56 -17.09
CA LEU A 297 1.08 -6.84 -16.49
C LEU A 297 2.20 -7.55 -17.26
N GLU A 298 2.24 -7.41 -18.57
CA GLU A 298 3.27 -8.00 -19.43
C GLU A 298 4.61 -7.26 -19.33
N ILE A 299 4.57 -5.96 -19.01
CA ILE A 299 5.76 -5.09 -19.00
C ILE A 299 6.40 -5.03 -17.62
N ILE A 300 5.60 -4.96 -16.54
CA ILE A 300 6.10 -4.74 -15.19
C ILE A 300 6.55 -6.07 -14.58
N PRO A 301 7.85 -6.30 -14.36
CA PRO A 301 8.31 -7.53 -13.73
C PRO A 301 7.83 -7.61 -12.29
N ASN A 302 7.70 -8.84 -11.77
CA ASN A 302 7.21 -9.11 -10.41
C ASN A 302 5.93 -8.34 -10.06
N SER A 303 4.97 -8.35 -11.00
CA SER A 303 3.64 -7.77 -10.83
C SER A 303 2.56 -8.83 -10.94
N GLY A 304 1.34 -8.47 -10.58
CA GLY A 304 0.17 -9.32 -10.74
C GLY A 304 -1.11 -8.50 -10.70
N MET A 305 -2.11 -8.93 -11.43
CA MET A 305 -3.40 -8.26 -11.54
C MET A 305 -4.53 -9.19 -11.12
N VAL A 306 -5.51 -8.64 -10.41
CA VAL A 306 -6.78 -9.31 -10.15
C VAL A 306 -7.91 -8.60 -10.90
N SER A 307 -8.79 -9.37 -11.53
CA SER A 307 -9.91 -8.82 -12.28
C SER A 307 -11.11 -8.57 -11.37
N THR A 308 -11.91 -7.58 -11.74
CA THR A 308 -13.22 -7.25 -11.15
C THR A 308 -14.32 -7.22 -12.19
N ALA A 309 -14.10 -7.86 -13.34
CA ALA A 309 -15.04 -7.85 -14.47
C ALA A 309 -16.40 -8.48 -14.13
N ASP A 310 -16.42 -9.43 -13.20
CA ASP A 310 -17.59 -10.18 -12.74
C ASP A 310 -18.31 -9.56 -11.53
N ILE A 311 -17.75 -8.51 -10.93
CA ILE A 311 -18.29 -7.84 -9.72
C ILE A 311 -18.54 -6.34 -9.94
N GLY A 312 -18.51 -5.89 -11.18
CA GLY A 312 -18.84 -4.50 -11.53
C GLY A 312 -20.33 -4.22 -11.43
N ASP A 313 -20.67 -2.93 -11.37
CA ASP A 313 -22.03 -2.44 -11.34
C ASP A 313 -22.20 -1.28 -12.33
N GLU A 314 -23.23 -1.33 -13.18
CA GLU A 314 -23.48 -0.31 -14.20
C GLU A 314 -23.66 1.09 -13.58
N PHE A 315 -24.27 1.17 -12.40
CA PHE A 315 -24.68 2.43 -11.77
C PHE A 315 -23.83 2.81 -10.56
N CYS A 316 -22.99 1.90 -10.07
CA CYS A 316 -22.08 2.15 -8.94
C CYS A 316 -20.61 1.91 -9.31
N ILE A 317 -19.84 2.99 -9.38
CA ILE A 317 -18.39 2.93 -9.66
C ILE A 317 -17.59 2.22 -8.54
N HIS A 318 -18.21 2.04 -7.39
CA HIS A 318 -17.62 1.38 -6.23
C HIS A 318 -18.34 0.05 -5.95
N PRO A 319 -17.93 -1.08 -6.58
CA PRO A 319 -18.53 -2.36 -6.31
C PRO A 319 -18.51 -2.72 -4.82
N PRO A 320 -19.62 -3.23 -4.25
CA PRO A 320 -19.69 -3.54 -2.82
C PRO A 320 -18.82 -4.73 -2.39
N GLN A 321 -18.49 -5.64 -3.30
CA GLN A 321 -17.73 -6.89 -3.05
C GLN A 321 -16.23 -6.65 -2.83
N LYS A 322 -15.89 -5.81 -1.83
CA LYS A 322 -14.50 -5.54 -1.47
C LYS A 322 -13.81 -6.75 -0.81
N ASP A 323 -14.59 -7.64 -0.22
CA ASP A 323 -14.15 -8.93 0.30
C ASP A 323 -13.62 -9.84 -0.80
N VAL A 324 -14.30 -9.91 -1.95
CA VAL A 324 -13.84 -10.65 -3.13
C VAL A 324 -12.54 -10.07 -3.68
N VAL A 325 -12.42 -8.73 -3.74
CA VAL A 325 -11.19 -8.06 -4.19
C VAL A 325 -10.04 -8.37 -3.24
N GLY A 326 -10.26 -8.24 -1.92
CA GLY A 326 -9.26 -8.55 -0.89
C GLY A 326 -8.81 -10.01 -0.94
N LEU A 327 -9.75 -10.95 -1.10
CA LEU A 327 -9.46 -12.37 -1.26
C LEU A 327 -8.59 -12.65 -2.49
N ARG A 328 -8.93 -12.07 -3.65
CA ARG A 328 -8.17 -12.24 -4.90
C ARG A 328 -6.75 -11.71 -4.78
N LEU A 329 -6.58 -10.52 -4.19
CA LEU A 329 -5.25 -9.95 -3.94
C LEU A 329 -4.44 -10.82 -2.95
N ALA A 330 -5.07 -11.33 -1.89
CA ALA A 330 -4.42 -12.22 -0.94
C ALA A 330 -3.98 -13.54 -1.59
N THR A 331 -4.85 -14.16 -2.38
CA THR A 331 -4.51 -15.37 -3.14
C THR A 331 -3.33 -15.14 -4.07
N LEU A 332 -3.33 -14.01 -4.78
CA LEU A 332 -2.23 -13.63 -5.68
C LEU A 332 -0.92 -13.43 -4.89
N ALA A 333 -0.96 -12.72 -3.77
CA ALA A 333 0.20 -12.49 -2.93
C ALA A 333 0.75 -13.79 -2.35
N LEU A 334 -0.12 -14.64 -1.79
CA LEU A 334 0.25 -15.93 -1.20
C LEU A 334 0.93 -16.87 -2.22
N THR A 335 0.47 -16.86 -3.46
CA THR A 335 1.02 -17.72 -4.52
C THR A 335 2.30 -17.17 -5.13
N LYS A 336 2.37 -15.86 -5.41
CA LYS A 336 3.52 -15.25 -6.12
C LYS A 336 4.70 -14.91 -5.21
N THR A 337 4.48 -14.61 -3.93
CA THR A 337 5.58 -14.28 -3.02
C THR A 337 6.15 -15.48 -2.30
N CYS A 338 5.82 -16.71 -2.72
CA CYS A 338 6.23 -17.96 -2.06
C CYS A 338 5.89 -18.00 -0.56
N LEU A 339 4.86 -17.29 -0.16
CA LEU A 339 4.34 -17.33 1.22
C LEU A 339 3.64 -18.69 1.50
N LEU A 340 3.15 -19.35 0.45
CA LEU A 340 2.73 -20.74 0.49
C LEU A 340 3.78 -21.60 -0.23
N TYR A 341 4.30 -22.61 0.45
CA TYR A 341 5.11 -23.63 -0.18
C TYR A 341 4.17 -24.50 -1.04
N THR A 342 4.02 -24.15 -2.31
CA THR A 342 3.35 -25.04 -3.25
C THR A 342 4.30 -26.20 -3.53
N SER A 343 4.03 -27.35 -2.94
CA SER A 343 4.58 -28.63 -3.42
C SER A 343 4.41 -28.69 -4.94
N PRO A 344 5.44 -29.00 -5.75
CA PRO A 344 5.26 -29.11 -7.18
C PRO A 344 4.09 -30.05 -7.46
N SER A 345 3.14 -29.61 -8.29
CA SER A 345 2.02 -30.43 -8.71
C SER A 345 2.54 -31.76 -9.26
N PRO A 346 1.85 -32.90 -9.05
CA PRO A 346 2.20 -34.15 -9.70
C PRO A 346 2.31 -34.06 -11.23
N ARG A 347 1.70 -33.01 -11.85
CA ARG A 347 1.85 -32.72 -13.29
C ARG A 347 3.23 -32.15 -13.64
N ASP A 348 3.85 -31.37 -12.77
CA ASP A 348 5.18 -30.79 -13.03
C ASP A 348 6.30 -31.84 -13.01
N LYS A 349 6.09 -32.92 -12.29
CA LYS A 349 7.01 -34.07 -12.27
C LYS A 349 7.01 -34.91 -13.57
N ARG A 350 6.02 -34.76 -14.45
CA ARG A 350 5.96 -35.48 -15.74
C ARG A 350 6.72 -34.80 -16.87
N GLN A 351 6.96 -33.49 -16.79
CA GLN A 351 7.70 -32.74 -17.82
C GLN A 351 9.23 -32.84 -17.66
N SER A 352 9.76 -33.27 -16.52
CA SER A 352 11.20 -33.41 -16.29
C SER A 352 11.77 -34.78 -16.62
N ARG A 353 10.99 -35.67 -17.28
CA ARG A 353 11.40 -37.03 -17.70
C ARG A 353 11.18 -37.30 -19.20
N MET A 354 11.22 -36.22 -20.02
CA MET A 354 11.35 -36.40 -21.50
C MET A 354 12.62 -35.72 -21.97
#